data_f975e727a326ee6903f7d1f32f5c6c2c
#
_entry.id   f975e727a326ee6903f7d1f32f5c6c2c
#
_cell.length_a   1.000
_cell.length_b   1.000
_cell.length_c   1.000
_cell.angle_alpha   90.00
_cell.angle_beta   90.00
_cell.angle_gamma   90.00
#
_symmetry.space_group_name_H-M   'P 1'
#
loop_
_entity.id
_entity.type
_entity.pdbx_description
1 polymer ?
#
loop_
_entity_poly.entity_id
_entity_poly.type
_entity_poly.pdbx_seq_one_letter_code
_entity_poly.pdbx_strand_id
1 'polypeptide(L)'
;MKKTLKLFVTLSAIILYANGAFAQLVPKPYTLEVKNFHWVPGVNQFGGSTLQFDLVFTNIDPLPVQIANWQFFFKLPTSAGTLAPGFGAGSSFMLDTAAGVPVSDLPEPFRPRNSNTVAATNAPGNYELRIAANSLPAPGCGNGLEIASGVPTLIGRYNVKFSNVQDPNTFTAQLSFRDSCEVPLSTSRTKINAYDVKFNCIIFEMTRCANHIVTIIPLPIFFIMNLKIAPEGLYNSTSDKLFRKDSVTMYLRNINSPYQKIDSAKALLDSVNVNALFNFSITQTGNYYFSVKTRNTLETWCKSGGINIYQGGNSYDMTTSASQAYGNNMVLKGSRYCVYSGNVNNDQIIDSDDLSIIENDAYNFVLGNGVANLNGDTIVDIDDMAIVDINAENLRLVEWPGLTLEMRKNLKSKIYFSGGNK
;
A
#
# COMPACT_ATOMS: atom_id res chain seq x y z
N MET A 1 59.56 34.42 -40.15
CA MET A 1 58.30 34.39 -39.39
C MET A 1 57.01 34.18 -40.19
N LYS A 2 56.93 34.63 -41.47
CA LYS A 2 55.66 34.44 -42.25
C LYS A 2 55.41 33.02 -42.82
N LYS A 3 56.41 32.15 -42.94
CA LYS A 3 56.25 30.79 -43.49
C LYS A 3 55.82 29.76 -42.43
N THR A 4 56.21 29.97 -41.19
CA THR A 4 55.78 29.08 -40.04
C THR A 4 54.31 29.30 -39.64
N LEU A 5 53.78 30.50 -39.82
CA LEU A 5 52.38 30.80 -39.51
C LEU A 5 51.40 30.14 -40.51
N LYS A 6 51.79 30.02 -41.81
CA LYS A 6 50.93 29.29 -42.77
C LYS A 6 50.87 27.77 -42.53
N LEU A 7 51.96 27.20 -42.04
CA LEU A 7 51.96 25.74 -41.71
C LEU A 7 51.09 25.41 -40.48
N PHE A 8 51.06 26.32 -39.48
CA PHE A 8 50.19 26.16 -38.30
C PHE A 8 48.72 26.31 -38.66
N VAL A 9 48.34 27.22 -39.53
CA VAL A 9 46.96 27.42 -39.97
C VAL A 9 46.45 26.22 -40.78
N THR A 10 47.35 25.66 -41.68
CA THR A 10 46.95 24.44 -42.40
C THR A 10 46.90 23.19 -41.56
N LEU A 11 47.79 23.08 -40.57
CA LEU A 11 47.71 21.93 -39.62
C LEU A 11 46.48 22.02 -38.71
N SER A 12 46.13 23.21 -38.23
CA SER A 12 44.88 23.42 -37.43
C SER A 12 43.62 23.18 -38.28
N ALA A 13 43.64 23.56 -39.58
CA ALA A 13 42.51 23.27 -40.48
C ALA A 13 42.40 21.77 -40.81
N ILE A 14 43.54 21.06 -40.94
CA ILE A 14 43.54 19.61 -41.15
C ILE A 14 43.09 18.88 -39.87
N ILE A 15 43.45 19.34 -38.67
CA ILE A 15 42.97 18.78 -37.41
C ILE A 15 41.46 19.04 -37.23
N LEU A 16 40.96 20.21 -37.63
CA LEU A 16 39.51 20.48 -37.65
C LEU A 16 38.75 19.64 -38.69
N TYR A 17 39.36 19.34 -39.86
CA TYR A 17 38.74 18.47 -40.86
C TYR A 17 38.80 16.99 -40.47
N ALA A 18 39.86 16.56 -39.80
CA ALA A 18 39.95 15.19 -39.28
C ALA A 18 38.98 14.93 -38.11
N ASN A 19 38.71 15.95 -37.29
CA ASN A 19 37.68 15.84 -36.24
C ASN A 19 36.23 15.91 -36.78
N GLY A 20 36.04 16.38 -38.01
CA GLY A 20 34.71 16.36 -38.66
C GLY A 20 34.36 15.04 -39.34
N ALA A 21 35.34 14.16 -39.57
CA ALA A 21 35.12 12.90 -40.28
C ALA A 21 34.87 11.70 -39.36
N PHE A 22 35.18 11.81 -38.08
CA PHE A 22 34.73 10.90 -37.04
C PHE A 22 33.71 11.65 -36.18
N ALA A 23 32.48 11.74 -36.66
CA ALA A 23 31.37 12.02 -35.74
C ALA A 23 31.34 10.89 -34.70
N GLN A 24 32.05 11.15 -33.61
CA GLN A 24 32.04 10.26 -32.45
C GLN A 24 30.58 10.08 -32.09
N LEU A 25 30.10 8.84 -32.09
CA LEU A 25 28.78 8.50 -31.57
C LEU A 25 28.67 9.12 -30.19
N VAL A 26 27.99 10.26 -30.09
CA VAL A 26 27.77 10.93 -28.83
C VAL A 26 26.71 10.10 -28.10
N PRO A 27 27.08 9.49 -26.98
CA PRO A 27 26.10 8.70 -26.22
C PRO A 27 24.89 9.57 -25.86
N LYS A 28 23.70 9.10 -26.17
CA LYS A 28 22.47 9.83 -25.89
C LYS A 28 22.14 9.79 -24.39
N PRO A 29 21.90 10.93 -23.76
CA PRO A 29 21.63 10.99 -22.33
C PRO A 29 20.20 10.53 -21.99
N TYR A 30 20.05 9.94 -20.81
CA TYR A 30 18.77 9.54 -20.25
C TYR A 30 18.76 9.70 -18.73
N THR A 31 17.58 9.69 -18.13
CA THR A 31 17.41 9.48 -16.70
C THR A 31 16.70 8.16 -16.43
N LEU A 32 17.04 7.55 -15.33
CA LEU A 32 16.41 6.33 -14.83
C LEU A 32 16.05 6.54 -13.37
N GLU A 33 14.76 6.39 -13.05
CA GLU A 33 14.22 6.69 -11.73
C GLU A 33 13.48 5.49 -11.17
N VAL A 34 13.64 5.25 -9.86
CA VAL A 34 12.78 4.37 -9.10
C VAL A 34 11.73 5.24 -8.41
N LYS A 35 10.46 4.97 -8.68
CA LYS A 35 9.29 5.66 -8.09
C LYS A 35 8.41 4.68 -7.32
N ASN A 36 7.52 5.22 -6.51
CA ASN A 36 6.52 4.42 -5.78
C ASN A 36 7.10 3.22 -5.03
N PHE A 37 8.29 3.38 -4.46
CA PHE A 37 8.98 2.34 -3.70
C PHE A 37 8.30 2.15 -2.34
N HIS A 38 7.63 1.00 -2.13
CA HIS A 38 6.84 0.75 -0.93
C HIS A 38 6.68 -0.74 -0.64
N TRP A 39 6.31 -1.06 0.60
CA TRP A 39 5.87 -2.40 0.96
C TRP A 39 4.41 -2.63 0.54
N VAL A 40 4.17 -3.73 -0.17
CA VAL A 40 2.80 -4.14 -0.49
C VAL A 40 2.14 -4.70 0.77
N PRO A 41 0.92 -4.25 1.10
CA PRO A 41 0.19 -4.75 2.24
C PRO A 41 -0.06 -6.26 2.20
N GLY A 42 0.08 -6.92 3.36
CA GLY A 42 -0.19 -8.35 3.51
C GLY A 42 1.03 -9.25 3.30
N VAL A 43 0.79 -10.54 3.39
CA VAL A 43 1.81 -11.58 3.23
C VAL A 43 1.75 -12.14 1.82
N ASN A 44 2.89 -12.31 1.18
CA ASN A 44 2.97 -12.93 -0.13
C ASN A 44 2.81 -14.47 -0.05
N GLN A 45 2.77 -15.11 -1.19
CA GLN A 45 2.61 -16.57 -1.30
C GLN A 45 3.72 -17.41 -0.62
N PHE A 46 4.84 -16.78 -0.22
CA PHE A 46 5.95 -17.42 0.48
C PHE A 46 5.94 -17.14 1.99
N GLY A 47 4.87 -16.51 2.50
CA GLY A 47 4.73 -16.16 3.90
C GLY A 47 5.48 -14.90 4.34
N GLY A 48 6.06 -14.16 3.43
CA GLY A 48 6.86 -12.97 3.71
C GLY A 48 6.32 -11.69 3.09
N SER A 49 7.06 -10.60 3.25
CA SER A 49 6.72 -9.27 2.71
C SER A 49 7.04 -9.15 1.22
N THR A 50 6.37 -8.23 0.55
CA THR A 50 6.66 -7.84 -0.84
C THR A 50 7.02 -6.36 -0.90
N LEU A 51 8.15 -6.05 -1.51
CA LEU A 51 8.57 -4.70 -1.83
C LEU A 51 8.20 -4.41 -3.28
N GLN A 52 7.56 -3.28 -3.56
CA GLN A 52 7.13 -2.90 -4.89
C GLN A 52 7.73 -1.55 -5.30
N PHE A 53 8.07 -1.40 -6.57
CA PHE A 53 8.51 -0.14 -7.13
C PHE A 53 8.23 -0.03 -8.62
N ASP A 54 8.16 1.21 -9.10
CA ASP A 54 8.04 1.56 -10.50
C ASP A 54 9.42 1.98 -11.04
N LEU A 55 9.81 1.44 -12.20
CA LEU A 55 11.00 1.85 -12.93
C LEU A 55 10.59 2.76 -14.09
N VAL A 56 11.07 4.00 -14.08
CA VAL A 56 10.73 5.02 -15.07
C VAL A 56 11.98 5.45 -15.81
N PHE A 57 11.92 5.40 -17.14
CA PHE A 57 12.97 5.89 -18.06
C PHE A 57 12.52 7.19 -18.70
N THR A 58 13.42 8.15 -18.81
CA THR A 58 13.18 9.37 -19.58
C THR A 58 14.35 9.63 -20.53
N ASN A 59 14.05 9.69 -21.81
CA ASN A 59 15.01 10.16 -22.80
C ASN A 59 15.18 11.66 -22.67
N ILE A 60 16.39 12.14 -22.35
CA ILE A 60 16.70 13.58 -22.26
C ILE A 60 17.53 14.09 -23.43
N ASP A 61 17.80 13.26 -24.45
CA ASP A 61 18.29 13.72 -25.74
C ASP A 61 17.20 14.55 -26.43
N PRO A 62 17.49 15.65 -27.10
CA PRO A 62 16.48 16.45 -27.80
C PRO A 62 15.76 15.70 -28.93
N LEU A 63 16.28 14.57 -29.38
CA LEU A 63 15.67 13.74 -30.42
C LEU A 63 15.11 12.44 -29.83
N PRO A 64 14.07 11.85 -30.44
CA PRO A 64 13.60 10.51 -30.07
C PRO A 64 14.74 9.48 -30.18
N VAL A 65 14.66 8.45 -29.34
CA VAL A 65 15.58 7.32 -29.41
C VAL A 65 14.82 6.05 -29.77
N GLN A 66 15.44 5.19 -30.57
CA GLN A 66 14.93 3.85 -30.84
C GLN A 66 15.68 2.82 -29.99
N ILE A 67 15.06 2.33 -28.94
CA ILE A 67 15.64 1.33 -28.05
C ILE A 67 15.74 -0.02 -28.78
N ALA A 68 16.94 -0.59 -28.79
CA ALA A 68 17.20 -1.90 -29.33
C ALA A 68 16.99 -3.00 -28.29
N ASN A 69 17.58 -2.83 -27.13
CA ASN A 69 17.39 -3.70 -25.97
C ASN A 69 17.81 -2.99 -24.69
N TRP A 70 17.41 -3.50 -23.56
CA TRP A 70 17.80 -3.03 -22.25
C TRP A 70 17.84 -4.13 -21.20
N GLN A 71 18.68 -3.90 -20.20
CA GLN A 71 18.75 -4.66 -18.96
C GLN A 71 19.05 -3.71 -17.81
N PHE A 72 18.44 -3.98 -16.67
CA PHE A 72 18.61 -3.18 -15.47
C PHE A 72 19.17 -4.06 -14.36
N PHE A 73 20.14 -3.53 -13.63
CA PHE A 73 20.74 -4.15 -12.47
C PHE A 73 20.57 -3.24 -11.27
N PHE A 74 20.12 -3.84 -10.17
CA PHE A 74 19.93 -3.14 -8.90
C PHE A 74 20.72 -3.87 -7.81
N LYS A 75 21.13 -3.08 -6.80
CA LYS A 75 21.61 -3.57 -5.51
C LYS A 75 20.52 -3.37 -4.48
N LEU A 76 20.23 -4.40 -3.72
CA LEU A 76 19.34 -4.37 -2.57
C LEU A 76 20.11 -4.91 -1.37
N PRO A 77 20.24 -4.16 -0.24
CA PRO A 77 20.94 -4.64 0.93
C PRO A 77 20.39 -5.99 1.42
N THR A 78 21.27 -6.92 1.81
CA THR A 78 20.85 -8.21 2.38
C THR A 78 20.16 -8.05 3.73
N SER A 79 20.36 -6.92 4.42
CA SER A 79 19.61 -6.52 5.61
C SER A 79 18.11 -6.31 5.33
N ALA A 80 17.73 -6.14 4.05
CA ALA A 80 16.34 -6.12 3.62
C ALA A 80 15.56 -7.39 3.93
N GLY A 81 16.25 -8.51 4.16
CA GLY A 81 15.67 -9.79 4.50
C GLY A 81 16.07 -10.92 3.56
N THR A 82 15.52 -12.09 3.79
CA THR A 82 15.78 -13.26 2.97
C THR A 82 14.86 -13.27 1.77
N LEU A 83 15.42 -13.20 0.56
CA LEU A 83 14.63 -13.29 -0.67
C LEU A 83 13.92 -14.66 -0.76
N ALA A 84 12.69 -14.63 -1.25
CA ALA A 84 11.94 -15.87 -1.51
C ALA A 84 12.63 -16.71 -2.59
N PRO A 85 12.62 -18.06 -2.50
CA PRO A 85 13.27 -18.91 -3.48
C PRO A 85 12.51 -18.93 -4.81
N GLY A 86 13.22 -19.14 -5.92
CA GLY A 86 12.64 -19.55 -7.19
C GLY A 86 13.00 -18.68 -8.41
N PHE A 87 12.91 -19.35 -9.57
CA PHE A 87 12.99 -18.76 -10.91
C PHE A 87 11.65 -18.97 -11.63
N GLY A 88 11.24 -18.05 -12.48
CA GLY A 88 9.97 -18.13 -13.24
C GLY A 88 8.79 -17.46 -12.53
N ALA A 89 7.58 -17.97 -12.72
CA ALA A 89 6.33 -17.39 -12.19
C ALA A 89 6.27 -17.29 -10.64
N GLY A 90 7.19 -17.93 -9.94
CA GLY A 90 7.37 -17.86 -8.50
C GLY A 90 8.62 -17.10 -8.07
N SER A 91 9.29 -16.37 -8.95
CA SER A 91 10.55 -15.71 -8.67
C SER A 91 10.39 -14.58 -7.63
N SER A 92 11.46 -14.39 -6.86
CA SER A 92 11.52 -13.35 -5.85
C SER A 92 11.53 -11.94 -6.41
N PHE A 93 11.89 -11.78 -7.68
CA PHE A 93 11.90 -10.48 -8.37
C PHE A 93 11.21 -10.60 -9.72
N MET A 94 10.10 -9.89 -9.92
CA MET A 94 9.27 -10.04 -11.11
C MET A 94 8.49 -8.77 -11.46
N LEU A 95 8.13 -8.66 -12.74
CA LEU A 95 7.18 -7.65 -13.20
C LEU A 95 5.80 -7.90 -12.58
N ASP A 96 5.19 -6.85 -12.06
CA ASP A 96 3.84 -6.90 -11.51
C ASP A 96 2.80 -7.11 -12.62
N THR A 97 1.90 -8.04 -12.39
CA THR A 97 0.79 -8.37 -13.28
C THR A 97 -0.52 -8.18 -12.53
N ALA A 98 -0.84 -6.93 -12.18
CA ALA A 98 -2.11 -6.60 -11.54
C ALA A 98 -3.27 -7.05 -12.42
N ALA A 99 -4.18 -7.86 -11.86
CA ALA A 99 -5.32 -8.46 -12.59
C ALA A 99 -4.94 -9.21 -13.89
N GLY A 100 -3.72 -9.78 -13.96
CA GLY A 100 -3.22 -10.51 -15.12
C GLY A 100 -2.64 -9.64 -16.23
N VAL A 101 -2.66 -8.31 -16.09
CA VAL A 101 -2.09 -7.37 -17.05
C VAL A 101 -0.78 -6.79 -16.50
N PRO A 102 0.34 -6.85 -17.25
CA PRO A 102 1.59 -6.23 -16.83
C PRO A 102 1.45 -4.72 -16.68
N VAL A 103 1.91 -4.16 -15.55
CA VAL A 103 1.90 -2.73 -15.29
C VAL A 103 3.13 -2.10 -15.96
N SER A 104 2.99 -1.65 -17.20
CA SER A 104 4.05 -1.08 -18.02
C SER A 104 3.45 -0.31 -19.19
N ASP A 105 4.06 0.82 -19.57
CA ASP A 105 3.71 1.58 -20.78
C ASP A 105 4.23 0.93 -22.06
N LEU A 106 5.10 -0.07 -21.93
CA LEU A 106 5.80 -0.67 -23.06
C LEU A 106 4.94 -1.72 -23.76
N PRO A 107 5.07 -1.84 -25.10
CA PRO A 107 4.54 -2.98 -25.83
C PRO A 107 5.26 -4.27 -25.41
N GLU A 108 4.58 -5.40 -25.57
CA GLU A 108 5.00 -6.68 -25.00
C GLU A 108 6.45 -7.11 -25.31
N PRO A 109 6.96 -7.01 -26.53
CA PRO A 109 8.34 -7.45 -26.84
C PRO A 109 9.43 -6.70 -26.07
N PHE A 110 9.12 -5.46 -25.64
CA PHE A 110 10.08 -4.57 -24.99
C PHE A 110 9.97 -4.56 -23.45
N ARG A 111 8.99 -5.24 -22.87
CA ARG A 111 8.83 -5.32 -21.42
C ARG A 111 9.92 -6.19 -20.80
N PRO A 112 10.75 -5.66 -19.88
CA PRO A 112 11.72 -6.48 -19.16
C PRO A 112 11.00 -7.44 -18.21
N ARG A 113 11.05 -8.73 -18.51
CA ARG A 113 10.36 -9.79 -17.76
C ARG A 113 11.29 -10.80 -17.11
N ASN A 114 12.46 -11.01 -17.74
CA ASN A 114 13.42 -11.96 -17.23
C ASN A 114 14.14 -11.41 -16.03
N SER A 115 13.76 -11.90 -14.87
CA SER A 115 14.39 -11.56 -13.61
C SER A 115 15.30 -12.68 -13.14
N ASN A 116 16.50 -12.31 -12.72
CA ASN A 116 17.40 -13.18 -11.99
C ASN A 116 17.78 -12.47 -10.69
N THR A 117 17.71 -13.20 -9.59
CA THR A 117 18.33 -12.79 -8.34
C THR A 117 19.64 -13.53 -8.20
N VAL A 118 20.73 -12.80 -8.15
CA VAL A 118 22.05 -13.40 -7.91
C VAL A 118 22.45 -13.05 -6.49
N ALA A 119 22.78 -14.07 -5.70
CA ALA A 119 23.43 -13.85 -4.42
C ALA A 119 24.74 -13.11 -4.69
N ALA A 120 24.93 -11.99 -4.01
CA ALA A 120 26.00 -11.04 -4.32
C ALA A 120 27.38 -11.62 -4.07
N THR A 121 27.97 -12.26 -5.04
CA THR A 121 29.40 -12.59 -5.06
C THR A 121 30.28 -11.37 -5.33
N ASN A 122 29.72 -10.35 -6.01
CA ASN A 122 30.44 -9.15 -6.44
C ASN A 122 30.02 -7.85 -5.73
N ALA A 123 29.07 -7.92 -4.83
CA ALA A 123 28.59 -6.77 -4.03
C ALA A 123 28.34 -7.22 -2.59
N PRO A 124 29.40 -7.39 -1.75
CA PRO A 124 29.24 -7.86 -0.38
C PRO A 124 28.17 -7.08 0.38
N GLY A 125 27.27 -7.79 1.06
CA GLY A 125 26.15 -7.19 1.80
C GLY A 125 24.93 -6.77 0.96
N ASN A 126 24.90 -7.07 -0.34
CA ASN A 126 23.77 -6.75 -1.22
C ASN A 126 23.32 -7.95 -2.05
N TYR A 127 22.03 -8.00 -2.35
CA TYR A 127 21.49 -8.80 -3.45
C TYR A 127 21.66 -8.04 -4.76
N GLU A 128 22.02 -8.74 -5.82
CA GLU A 128 21.96 -8.23 -7.18
C GLU A 128 20.66 -8.68 -7.83
N LEU A 129 19.82 -7.71 -8.19
CA LEU A 129 18.57 -7.95 -8.90
C LEU A 129 18.76 -7.56 -10.36
N ARG A 130 18.55 -8.50 -11.26
CA ARG A 130 18.62 -8.24 -12.72
C ARG A 130 17.26 -8.41 -13.34
N ILE A 131 16.90 -7.48 -14.20
CA ILE A 131 15.75 -7.61 -15.07
C ILE A 131 16.12 -7.21 -16.50
N ALA A 132 15.69 -7.97 -17.49
CA ALA A 132 15.96 -7.71 -18.89
C ALA A 132 14.71 -7.97 -19.73
N ALA A 133 14.56 -7.29 -20.84
CA ALA A 133 13.65 -7.75 -21.88
C ALA A 133 14.13 -9.13 -22.35
N ASN A 134 13.21 -10.00 -22.67
CA ASN A 134 13.51 -11.22 -23.44
C ASN A 134 13.92 -10.73 -24.83
N SER A 135 15.13 -10.26 -24.96
CA SER A 135 15.60 -9.81 -26.24
C SER A 135 15.87 -11.05 -27.09
N LEU A 136 14.98 -11.30 -27.85
CA LEU A 136 15.17 -11.61 -29.23
C LEU A 136 16.28 -10.74 -29.82
N PRO A 137 16.99 -11.23 -30.87
CA PRO A 137 17.92 -10.36 -31.59
C PRO A 137 17.22 -9.02 -31.82
N ALA A 138 17.95 -7.97 -31.57
CA ALA A 138 17.46 -6.60 -31.70
C ALA A 138 16.56 -6.48 -32.93
N PRO A 139 15.38 -5.89 -32.83
CA PRO A 139 14.33 -6.00 -33.86
C PRO A 139 14.74 -5.40 -35.21
N GLY A 140 15.94 -4.87 -35.31
CA GLY A 140 16.46 -4.17 -36.47
C GLY A 140 16.15 -2.68 -36.44
N CYS A 141 16.98 -1.91 -37.16
CA CYS A 141 16.81 -0.47 -37.27
C CYS A 141 15.45 -0.13 -37.91
N GLY A 142 14.76 0.86 -37.34
CA GLY A 142 13.38 1.20 -37.71
C GLY A 142 12.31 0.41 -37.03
N ASN A 143 12.65 -0.72 -36.39
CA ASN A 143 11.73 -1.55 -35.61
C ASN A 143 11.99 -1.50 -34.11
N GLY A 144 12.94 -0.69 -33.63
CA GLY A 144 13.19 -0.44 -32.23
C GLY A 144 12.03 0.29 -31.57
N LEU A 145 11.96 0.19 -30.25
CA LEU A 145 10.99 0.96 -29.46
C LEU A 145 11.35 2.45 -29.51
N GLU A 146 10.51 3.26 -30.13
CA GLU A 146 10.71 4.70 -30.15
C GLU A 146 10.23 5.34 -28.85
N ILE A 147 11.11 6.10 -28.20
CA ILE A 147 10.79 6.91 -27.02
C ILE A 147 11.07 8.37 -27.30
N ALA A 148 10.03 9.19 -27.21
CA ALA A 148 10.10 10.62 -27.40
C ALA A 148 11.00 11.31 -26.36
N SER A 149 11.53 12.46 -26.72
CA SER A 149 12.32 13.31 -25.81
C SER A 149 11.44 13.86 -24.68
N GLY A 150 11.97 13.83 -23.46
CA GLY A 150 11.34 14.44 -22.28
C GLY A 150 10.09 13.72 -21.74
N VAL A 151 9.68 12.61 -22.33
CA VAL A 151 8.49 11.87 -21.89
C VAL A 151 8.90 10.75 -20.93
N PRO A 152 8.50 10.83 -19.62
CA PRO A 152 8.69 9.73 -18.69
C PRO A 152 7.89 8.50 -19.14
N THR A 153 8.56 7.38 -19.26
CA THR A 153 7.98 6.11 -19.72
C THR A 153 8.10 5.07 -18.61
N LEU A 154 7.00 4.51 -18.16
CA LEU A 154 6.98 3.43 -17.18
C LEU A 154 7.49 2.15 -17.85
N ILE A 155 8.71 1.75 -17.51
CA ILE A 155 9.29 0.47 -17.93
C ILE A 155 8.49 -0.68 -17.36
N GLY A 156 8.16 -0.60 -16.08
CA GLY A 156 7.31 -1.55 -15.40
C GLY A 156 7.27 -1.33 -13.90
N ARG A 157 6.27 -1.93 -13.27
CA ARG A 157 6.16 -2.09 -11.83
C ARG A 157 6.74 -3.45 -11.45
N TYR A 158 7.61 -3.48 -10.47
CA TYR A 158 8.32 -4.68 -10.07
C TYR A 158 8.08 -5.01 -8.60
N ASN A 159 7.95 -6.31 -8.35
CA ASN A 159 7.80 -6.87 -7.01
C ASN A 159 9.07 -7.61 -6.61
N VAL A 160 9.58 -7.35 -5.41
CA VAL A 160 10.62 -8.13 -4.74
C VAL A 160 9.99 -8.84 -3.56
N LYS A 161 9.96 -10.18 -3.58
CA LYS A 161 9.30 -11.01 -2.58
C LYS A 161 10.32 -11.59 -1.62
N PHE A 162 10.01 -11.52 -0.34
CA PHE A 162 10.81 -12.11 0.75
C PHE A 162 10.11 -13.34 1.29
N SER A 163 10.87 -14.24 1.89
CA SER A 163 10.36 -15.45 2.57
C SER A 163 10.02 -15.21 4.04
N ASN A 164 10.36 -14.04 4.57
CA ASN A 164 10.06 -13.62 5.93
C ASN A 164 9.35 -12.28 5.96
N VAL A 165 8.58 -12.06 7.01
CA VAL A 165 7.97 -10.75 7.26
C VAL A 165 9.07 -9.80 7.69
N GLN A 166 9.17 -8.66 7.03
CA GLN A 166 10.10 -7.59 7.39
C GLN A 166 9.42 -6.60 8.32
N ASP A 167 10.15 -6.15 9.32
CA ASP A 167 9.76 -4.96 10.08
C ASP A 167 10.19 -3.72 9.28
N PRO A 168 9.25 -2.98 8.69
CA PRO A 168 9.58 -1.81 7.90
C PRO A 168 10.22 -0.68 8.73
N ASN A 169 10.16 -0.72 10.07
CA ASN A 169 10.82 0.27 10.94
C ASN A 169 12.33 0.09 11.01
N THR A 170 12.80 -1.13 10.82
CA THR A 170 14.24 -1.45 10.87
C THR A 170 14.87 -1.44 9.48
N PHE A 171 14.07 -1.32 8.44
CA PHE A 171 14.51 -1.43 7.07
C PHE A 171 14.59 -0.09 6.37
N THR A 172 15.78 0.44 6.25
CA THR A 172 16.13 1.48 5.28
C THR A 172 16.52 0.79 3.97
N ALA A 173 15.54 0.50 3.12
CA ALA A 173 15.81 -0.04 1.79
C ALA A 173 16.48 1.03 0.94
N GLN A 174 17.72 0.82 0.60
CA GLN A 174 18.39 1.55 -0.46
C GLN A 174 18.45 0.64 -1.68
N LEU A 175 17.49 0.81 -2.59
CA LEU A 175 17.63 0.23 -3.91
C LEU A 175 18.53 1.15 -4.75
N SER A 176 19.69 0.68 -5.14
CA SER A 176 20.60 1.44 -5.99
C SER A 176 20.82 0.74 -7.33
N PHE A 177 21.04 1.53 -8.36
CA PHE A 177 21.44 0.97 -9.66
C PHE A 177 22.89 0.49 -9.61
N ARG A 178 23.13 -0.66 -10.23
CA ARG A 178 24.46 -1.04 -10.61
C ARG A 178 24.72 -0.53 -12.02
N ASP A 179 25.51 0.50 -12.15
CA ASP A 179 25.84 1.10 -13.41
C ASP A 179 27.34 0.91 -13.80
N SER A 180 27.67 1.43 -14.95
CA SER A 180 29.03 1.30 -15.48
C SER A 180 30.03 2.31 -14.90
N CYS A 181 29.60 3.17 -13.98
CA CYS A 181 30.48 4.09 -13.27
C CYS A 181 31.18 3.42 -12.10
N GLU A 182 30.71 2.24 -11.69
CA GLU A 182 31.39 1.47 -10.68
C GLU A 182 32.67 0.81 -11.24
N VAL A 183 33.77 1.07 -10.60
CA VAL A 183 35.06 0.47 -10.94
C VAL A 183 35.32 -0.73 -10.01
N PRO A 184 35.72 -1.91 -10.51
CA PRO A 184 36.00 -2.25 -11.90
C PRO A 184 34.77 -2.50 -12.75
N LEU A 185 34.85 -2.23 -14.05
CA LEU A 185 33.78 -2.45 -15.01
C LEU A 185 33.28 -3.88 -15.00
N SER A 186 32.10 -4.10 -14.44
CA SER A 186 31.43 -5.40 -14.45
C SER A 186 30.59 -5.58 -15.71
N THR A 187 30.51 -6.81 -16.22
CA THR A 187 29.56 -7.19 -17.28
C THR A 187 28.10 -7.15 -16.76
N SER A 188 27.95 -7.31 -15.44
CA SER A 188 26.66 -7.26 -14.74
C SER A 188 26.31 -5.82 -14.36
N ARG A 189 25.81 -5.03 -15.31
CA ARG A 189 25.43 -3.63 -15.09
C ARG A 189 24.20 -3.27 -15.89
N THR A 190 23.55 -2.16 -15.52
CA THR A 190 22.48 -1.55 -16.30
C THR A 190 23.02 -1.14 -17.67
N LYS A 191 22.36 -1.61 -18.72
CA LYS A 191 22.69 -1.30 -20.13
C LYS A 191 21.42 -0.98 -20.88
N ILE A 192 21.46 0.14 -21.60
CA ILE A 192 20.41 0.55 -22.53
C ILE A 192 21.07 0.76 -23.87
N ASN A 193 20.68 -0.04 -24.84
CA ASN A 193 21.21 0.04 -26.19
C ASN A 193 20.14 0.60 -27.14
N ALA A 194 20.55 1.53 -27.98
CA ALA A 194 19.71 2.17 -28.97
C ALA A 194 20.29 2.07 -30.36
N TYR A 195 19.44 2.21 -31.39
CA TYR A 195 19.88 2.35 -32.77
C TYR A 195 20.24 3.81 -33.08
N ASP A 196 21.35 4.01 -33.76
CA ASP A 196 21.63 5.27 -34.39
C ASP A 196 21.10 5.26 -35.83
N VAL A 197 19.96 5.90 -36.03
CA VAL A 197 19.28 5.95 -37.34
C VAL A 197 20.04 6.75 -38.36
N LYS A 198 20.95 7.65 -37.91
CA LYS A 198 21.73 8.52 -38.79
C LYS A 198 23.04 7.87 -39.28
N PHE A 199 23.57 6.91 -38.53
CA PHE A 199 24.85 6.26 -38.82
C PHE A 199 24.68 4.76 -39.11
N ASN A 200 24.06 4.44 -40.25
CA ASN A 200 23.88 3.06 -40.73
C ASN A 200 23.27 2.09 -39.69
N CYS A 201 22.42 2.59 -38.81
CA CYS A 201 21.72 1.73 -37.85
C CYS A 201 22.64 0.97 -36.90
N ILE A 202 23.74 1.53 -36.52
CA ILE A 202 24.66 0.94 -35.55
C ILE A 202 23.98 0.94 -34.16
N ILE A 203 24.05 -0.19 -33.44
CA ILE A 203 23.63 -0.27 -32.05
C ILE A 203 24.75 0.32 -31.19
N PHE A 204 24.40 1.23 -30.31
CA PHE A 204 25.32 1.82 -29.33
C PHE A 204 24.71 1.76 -27.90
N GLU A 205 25.57 1.69 -26.91
CA GLU A 205 25.15 1.83 -25.50
C GLU A 205 24.88 3.32 -25.22
N MET A 206 23.70 3.66 -24.72
CA MET A 206 23.38 5.03 -24.30
C MET A 206 24.30 5.46 -23.15
N THR A 207 24.34 6.75 -22.85
CA THR A 207 25.28 7.31 -21.87
C THR A 207 25.34 6.50 -20.60
N ARG A 208 26.54 6.05 -20.29
CA ARG A 208 26.85 5.44 -19.01
C ARG A 208 26.75 6.51 -17.93
N CYS A 209 26.35 6.14 -16.73
CA CYS A 209 26.32 7.07 -15.61
C CYS A 209 25.39 8.28 -15.80
N ALA A 210 24.38 8.16 -16.61
CA ALA A 210 23.31 9.15 -16.65
C ALA A 210 22.64 9.19 -15.26
N ASN A 211 22.22 10.37 -14.85
CA ASN A 211 21.62 10.69 -13.56
C ASN A 211 20.60 9.62 -13.10
N HIS A 212 21.08 8.57 -12.47
CA HIS A 212 20.26 7.55 -11.87
C HIS A 212 19.74 8.11 -10.54
N ILE A 213 18.53 8.61 -10.58
CA ILE A 213 17.88 9.15 -9.38
C ILE A 213 17.32 7.96 -8.60
N VAL A 214 18.06 7.56 -7.59
CA VAL A 214 17.51 6.70 -6.55
C VAL A 214 16.74 7.60 -5.60
N THR A 215 15.44 7.64 -5.75
CA THR A 215 14.59 8.29 -4.77
C THR A 215 14.52 7.36 -3.56
N ILE A 216 15.30 7.64 -2.53
CA ILE A 216 15.07 7.08 -1.20
C ILE A 216 13.80 7.78 -0.72
N ILE A 217 12.65 7.23 -1.01
CA ILE A 217 11.43 7.63 -0.34
C ILE A 217 11.46 6.87 0.98
N PRO A 218 11.48 7.57 2.13
CA PRO A 218 11.09 6.92 3.36
C PRO A 218 9.74 6.29 3.06
N LEU A 219 9.62 4.99 3.21
CA LEU A 219 8.39 4.26 2.94
C LEU A 219 7.27 4.97 3.67
N PRO A 220 6.15 5.29 3.03
CA PRO A 220 4.98 5.61 3.79
C PRO A 220 4.73 4.40 4.69
N ILE A 221 4.86 4.63 5.97
CA ILE A 221 4.70 3.62 7.01
C ILE A 221 3.21 3.32 7.05
N PHE A 222 2.79 2.27 6.36
CA PHE A 222 1.43 1.80 6.42
C PHE A 222 1.29 0.81 7.56
N PHE A 223 0.37 1.10 8.46
CA PHE A 223 -0.10 0.16 9.45
C PHE A 223 -1.44 -0.37 8.95
N ILE A 224 -1.48 -1.65 8.68
CA ILE A 224 -2.69 -2.31 8.21
C ILE A 224 -3.25 -3.11 9.37
N MET A 225 -4.54 -2.92 9.62
CA MET A 225 -5.27 -3.71 10.60
C MET A 225 -6.37 -4.51 9.90
N ASN A 226 -6.29 -5.82 9.95
CA ASN A 226 -7.37 -6.72 9.60
C ASN A 226 -8.19 -6.99 10.86
N LEU A 227 -9.36 -6.35 10.96
CA LEU A 227 -10.24 -6.47 12.10
C LEU A 227 -11.42 -7.38 11.77
N LYS A 228 -11.68 -8.39 12.61
CA LYS A 228 -12.98 -9.07 12.64
C LYS A 228 -13.88 -8.42 13.68
N ILE A 229 -15.06 -8.01 13.22
CA ILE A 229 -16.07 -7.33 14.04
C ILE A 229 -17.47 -7.67 13.51
N ALA A 230 -18.39 -8.01 14.42
CA ALA A 230 -19.77 -8.30 14.09
C ALA A 230 -20.69 -7.25 14.77
N PRO A 231 -21.37 -6.37 14.02
CA PRO A 231 -22.47 -5.58 14.56
C PRO A 231 -23.65 -6.47 14.92
N GLU A 232 -24.19 -6.32 16.13
CA GLU A 232 -25.26 -7.17 16.66
C GLU A 232 -26.48 -7.24 15.74
N GLY A 233 -26.95 -6.09 15.26
CA GLY A 233 -28.11 -6.03 14.38
C GLY A 233 -27.86 -6.74 13.05
N LEU A 234 -26.71 -6.51 12.43
CA LEU A 234 -26.39 -7.08 11.12
C LEU A 234 -25.98 -8.55 11.16
N TYR A 235 -25.58 -9.08 12.31
CA TYR A 235 -25.07 -10.45 12.39
C TYR A 235 -26.21 -11.48 12.42
N ASN A 236 -26.17 -12.41 11.47
CA ASN A 236 -27.06 -13.57 11.38
C ASN A 236 -26.35 -14.80 11.98
N SER A 237 -26.81 -15.25 13.15
CA SER A 237 -26.21 -16.37 13.87
C SER A 237 -26.43 -17.73 13.20
N THR A 238 -27.43 -17.85 12.33
CA THR A 238 -27.74 -19.12 11.62
C THR A 238 -26.77 -19.34 10.47
N SER A 239 -26.47 -18.29 9.70
CA SER A 239 -25.57 -18.36 8.55
C SER A 239 -24.11 -18.03 8.89
N ASP A 240 -23.82 -17.55 10.09
CA ASP A 240 -22.54 -17.03 10.57
C ASP A 240 -21.98 -15.91 9.67
N LYS A 241 -22.86 -15.03 9.15
CA LYS A 241 -22.55 -13.93 8.22
C LYS A 241 -23.29 -12.66 8.64
N LEU A 242 -22.94 -11.54 8.01
CA LEU A 242 -23.74 -10.34 8.10
C LEU A 242 -24.79 -10.33 7.00
N PHE A 243 -25.97 -9.79 7.29
CA PHE A 243 -27.03 -9.62 6.30
C PHE A 243 -26.58 -8.81 5.09
N ARG A 244 -25.68 -7.81 5.32
CA ARG A 244 -25.13 -6.97 4.27
C ARG A 244 -23.75 -6.44 4.64
N LYS A 245 -23.04 -5.90 3.65
CA LYS A 245 -21.84 -5.09 3.87
C LYS A 245 -22.23 -3.76 4.49
N ASP A 246 -21.37 -3.24 5.38
CA ASP A 246 -21.53 -1.90 5.95
C ASP A 246 -20.18 -1.23 6.15
N SER A 247 -20.18 0.06 6.37
CA SER A 247 -18.95 0.79 6.66
C SER A 247 -18.66 0.79 8.15
N VAL A 248 -17.40 0.56 8.49
CA VAL A 248 -16.89 0.65 9.84
C VAL A 248 -15.76 1.66 9.92
N THR A 249 -15.76 2.48 10.95
CA THR A 249 -14.69 3.44 11.24
C THR A 249 -13.90 2.95 12.45
N MET A 250 -12.57 2.92 12.31
CA MET A 250 -11.65 2.64 13.41
C MET A 250 -10.88 3.91 13.75
N TYR A 251 -10.83 4.23 15.03
CA TYR A 251 -10.02 5.31 15.60
C TYR A 251 -8.84 4.70 16.35
N LEU A 252 -7.64 5.06 15.95
CA LEU A 252 -6.43 4.71 16.68
C LEU A 252 -6.18 5.75 17.75
N ARG A 253 -5.88 5.31 18.98
CA ARG A 253 -5.78 6.17 20.15
C ARG A 253 -4.51 5.94 20.94
N ASN A 254 -4.02 6.99 21.59
CA ASN A 254 -2.89 6.88 22.51
C ASN A 254 -3.21 5.89 23.63
N ILE A 255 -2.21 5.10 24.04
CA ILE A 255 -2.34 4.17 25.17
C ILE A 255 -2.46 4.88 26.52
N ASN A 256 -1.97 6.11 26.61
CA ASN A 256 -1.97 6.91 27.83
C ASN A 256 -3.11 7.93 27.83
N SER A 257 -3.62 8.22 29.04
CA SER A 257 -4.59 9.31 29.26
C SER A 257 -4.07 10.63 28.66
N PRO A 258 -4.92 11.41 28.00
CA PRO A 258 -6.38 11.31 27.85
C PRO A 258 -6.86 10.44 26.68
N TYR A 259 -6.09 9.48 26.24
CA TYR A 259 -6.43 8.52 25.16
C TYR A 259 -6.79 9.20 23.84
N GLN A 260 -6.02 10.23 23.53
CA GLN A 260 -6.24 11.10 22.38
C GLN A 260 -6.25 10.29 21.07
N LYS A 261 -7.17 10.66 20.18
CA LYS A 261 -7.17 10.11 18.82
C LYS A 261 -5.90 10.53 18.07
N ILE A 262 -5.18 9.55 17.54
CA ILE A 262 -3.94 9.73 16.76
C ILE A 262 -4.25 9.70 15.28
N ASP A 263 -5.07 8.72 14.86
CA ASP A 263 -5.42 8.51 13.45
C ASP A 263 -6.82 7.88 13.36
N SER A 264 -7.37 7.85 12.15
CA SER A 264 -8.63 7.16 11.88
C SER A 264 -8.67 6.65 10.45
N ALA A 265 -9.27 5.49 10.28
CA ALA A 265 -9.50 4.90 8.98
C ALA A 265 -10.93 4.37 8.87
N LYS A 266 -11.48 4.40 7.66
CA LYS A 266 -12.79 3.85 7.34
C LYS A 266 -12.62 2.72 6.34
N ALA A 267 -13.31 1.61 6.57
CA ALA A 267 -13.26 0.44 5.71
C ALA A 267 -14.65 -0.14 5.48
N LEU A 268 -14.78 -0.93 4.42
CA LEU A 268 -15.98 -1.71 4.17
C LEU A 268 -15.89 -3.04 4.93
N LEU A 269 -16.88 -3.33 5.75
CA LEU A 269 -17.03 -4.58 6.47
C LEU A 269 -17.58 -5.64 5.52
N ASP A 270 -16.80 -6.69 5.30
CA ASP A 270 -17.20 -7.81 4.44
C ASP A 270 -18.27 -8.66 5.15
N SER A 271 -19.35 -8.95 4.42
CA SER A 271 -20.50 -9.66 5.00
C SER A 271 -20.28 -11.16 5.14
N VAL A 272 -19.33 -11.76 4.44
CA VAL A 272 -19.06 -13.21 4.45
C VAL A 272 -18.00 -13.55 5.50
N ASN A 273 -16.87 -12.83 5.46
CA ASN A 273 -15.72 -13.06 6.32
C ASN A 273 -15.80 -12.30 7.64
N VAL A 274 -16.77 -11.37 7.77
CA VAL A 274 -17.00 -10.53 8.96
C VAL A 274 -15.76 -9.73 9.35
N ASN A 275 -15.01 -9.25 8.35
CA ASN A 275 -13.78 -8.51 8.56
C ASN A 275 -13.71 -7.22 7.74
N ALA A 276 -12.87 -6.30 8.19
CA ALA A 276 -12.56 -5.05 7.51
C ALA A 276 -11.06 -4.76 7.56
N LEU A 277 -10.50 -4.18 6.49
CA LEU A 277 -9.10 -3.87 6.37
C LEU A 277 -8.89 -2.36 6.45
N PHE A 278 -8.16 -1.90 7.46
CA PHE A 278 -7.88 -0.50 7.72
C PHE A 278 -6.43 -0.17 7.42
N ASN A 279 -6.20 1.00 6.82
CA ASN A 279 -4.87 1.55 6.59
C ASN A 279 -4.69 2.82 7.43
N PHE A 280 -3.63 2.86 8.23
CA PHE A 280 -3.28 4.00 9.08
C PHE A 280 -1.94 4.60 8.65
N SER A 281 -1.81 5.90 8.81
CA SER A 281 -0.60 6.67 8.46
C SER A 281 0.28 6.98 9.69
N ILE A 282 0.17 6.19 10.77
CA ILE A 282 1.02 6.37 11.95
C ILE A 282 2.48 6.05 11.64
N THR A 283 3.38 6.68 12.38
CA THR A 283 4.83 6.62 12.11
C THR A 283 5.61 5.71 13.06
N GLN A 284 4.96 5.14 14.08
CA GLN A 284 5.65 4.38 15.11
C GLN A 284 4.92 3.08 15.46
N THR A 285 5.68 2.01 15.54
CA THR A 285 5.28 0.76 16.20
C THR A 285 5.09 1.02 17.70
N GLY A 286 4.09 0.45 18.28
CA GLY A 286 3.85 0.63 19.71
C GLY A 286 2.54 0.04 20.20
N ASN A 287 2.28 0.28 21.48
CA ASN A 287 1.03 -0.12 22.12
C ASN A 287 -0.01 0.99 22.00
N TYR A 288 -1.17 0.65 21.46
CA TYR A 288 -2.26 1.59 21.21
C TYR A 288 -3.59 1.00 21.68
N TYR A 289 -4.51 1.88 22.04
CA TYR A 289 -5.91 1.54 21.98
C TYR A 289 -6.47 1.79 20.58
N PHE A 290 -7.46 1.04 20.19
CA PHE A 290 -8.35 1.42 19.10
C PHE A 290 -9.81 1.33 19.56
N SER A 291 -10.66 2.14 18.94
CA SER A 291 -12.09 2.04 19.07
C SER A 291 -12.75 1.96 17.70
N VAL A 292 -13.85 1.27 17.61
CA VAL A 292 -14.57 1.04 16.36
C VAL A 292 -16.05 1.36 16.52
N LYS A 293 -16.65 1.85 15.45
CA LYS A 293 -18.10 1.98 15.33
C LYS A 293 -18.58 1.88 13.90
N THR A 294 -19.78 1.39 13.74
CA THR A 294 -20.56 1.53 12.51
C THR A 294 -21.52 2.72 12.66
N ARG A 295 -22.45 2.88 11.74
CA ARG A 295 -23.41 4.00 11.75
C ARG A 295 -24.35 4.01 12.94
N ASN A 296 -24.64 2.85 13.56
CA ASN A 296 -25.64 2.68 14.63
C ASN A 296 -25.20 1.74 15.76
N THR A 297 -23.89 1.47 15.89
CA THR A 297 -23.35 0.72 17.02
C THR A 297 -22.78 1.66 18.07
N LEU A 298 -22.72 1.20 19.32
CA LEU A 298 -21.88 1.82 20.33
C LEU A 298 -20.42 1.81 19.88
N GLU A 299 -19.69 2.89 20.14
CA GLU A 299 -18.24 2.90 20.00
C GLU A 299 -17.66 1.88 20.97
N THR A 300 -17.01 0.86 20.42
CA THR A 300 -16.44 -0.24 21.21
C THR A 300 -14.92 -0.21 21.17
N TRP A 301 -14.29 -0.15 22.33
CA TRP A 301 -12.84 -0.10 22.48
C TRP A 301 -12.27 -1.51 22.56
N CYS A 302 -11.04 -1.70 22.04
CA CYS A 302 -10.33 -2.97 22.18
C CYS A 302 -10.05 -3.28 23.66
N LYS A 303 -9.57 -4.49 23.91
CA LYS A 303 -9.31 -5.01 25.26
C LYS A 303 -8.49 -4.04 26.13
N SER A 304 -8.64 -4.21 27.45
CA SER A 304 -7.82 -3.51 28.44
C SER A 304 -6.32 -3.74 28.19
N GLY A 305 -5.52 -2.67 28.35
CA GLY A 305 -4.10 -2.68 28.06
C GLY A 305 -3.73 -2.43 26.60
N GLY A 306 -4.72 -2.28 25.72
CA GLY A 306 -4.49 -2.01 24.30
C GLY A 306 -3.92 -3.19 23.53
N ILE A 307 -3.37 -2.91 22.36
CA ILE A 307 -2.72 -3.89 21.48
C ILE A 307 -1.42 -3.33 20.93
N ASN A 308 -0.44 -4.19 20.73
CA ASN A 308 0.75 -3.83 19.97
C ASN A 308 0.41 -3.80 18.48
N ILE A 309 0.72 -2.66 17.85
CA ILE A 309 0.59 -2.46 16.40
C ILE A 309 1.98 -2.31 15.82
N TYR A 310 2.28 -3.14 14.84
CA TYR A 310 3.53 -3.17 14.11
C TYR A 310 3.32 -2.64 12.70
N GLN A 311 4.36 -2.13 12.10
CA GLN A 311 4.34 -1.85 10.67
C GLN A 311 4.03 -3.12 9.87
N GLY A 312 3.26 -2.96 8.79
CA GLY A 312 2.77 -4.08 7.99
C GLY A 312 1.40 -4.57 8.46
N GLY A 313 1.17 -5.87 8.37
CA GLY A 313 -0.13 -6.49 8.66
C GLY A 313 -0.32 -6.82 10.14
N ASN A 314 -1.34 -6.24 10.72
CA ASN A 314 -1.83 -6.58 12.06
C ASN A 314 -3.21 -7.23 11.93
N SER A 315 -3.56 -8.08 12.86
CA SER A 315 -4.90 -8.67 12.91
C SER A 315 -5.45 -8.69 14.33
N TYR A 316 -6.75 -8.45 14.45
CA TYR A 316 -7.44 -8.51 15.72
C TYR A 316 -8.86 -9.06 15.51
N ASP A 317 -9.26 -10.02 16.34
CA ASP A 317 -10.58 -10.63 16.27
C ASP A 317 -11.38 -10.29 17.52
N MET A 318 -12.34 -9.37 17.39
CA MET A 318 -13.22 -8.99 18.49
C MET A 318 -14.30 -10.05 18.77
N THR A 319 -14.56 -10.96 17.83
CA THR A 319 -15.73 -11.84 17.88
C THR A 319 -15.56 -13.09 18.76
N THR A 320 -14.37 -13.32 19.29
CA THR A 320 -14.00 -14.57 19.99
C THR A 320 -14.36 -14.57 21.47
N SER A 321 -14.38 -13.40 22.12
CA SER A 321 -14.67 -13.27 23.55
C SER A 321 -15.14 -11.85 23.89
N ALA A 322 -15.98 -11.69 24.90
CA ALA A 322 -16.32 -10.36 25.43
C ALA A 322 -15.07 -9.60 25.90
N SER A 323 -14.06 -10.30 26.41
CA SER A 323 -12.81 -9.71 26.89
C SER A 323 -11.93 -9.08 25.78
N GLN A 324 -12.28 -9.27 24.52
CA GLN A 324 -11.66 -8.55 23.41
C GLN A 324 -12.11 -7.08 23.35
N ALA A 325 -13.16 -6.71 24.08
CA ALA A 325 -13.58 -5.32 24.24
C ALA A 325 -13.29 -4.82 25.66
N TYR A 326 -12.99 -3.52 25.78
CA TYR A 326 -12.82 -2.87 27.08
C TYR A 326 -14.11 -2.99 27.91
N GLY A 327 -13.96 -3.33 29.18
CA GLY A 327 -15.11 -3.55 30.07
C GLY A 327 -16.00 -4.74 29.68
N ASN A 328 -15.53 -5.66 28.85
CA ASN A 328 -16.33 -6.77 28.28
C ASN A 328 -17.60 -6.30 27.57
N ASN A 329 -17.56 -5.12 26.96
CA ASN A 329 -18.72 -4.43 26.41
C ASN A 329 -19.15 -4.99 25.04
N MET A 330 -19.58 -6.25 25.04
CA MET A 330 -20.08 -6.98 23.87
C MET A 330 -21.19 -7.95 24.27
N VAL A 331 -22.04 -8.32 23.32
CA VAL A 331 -23.10 -9.31 23.48
C VAL A 331 -22.78 -10.59 22.71
N LEU A 332 -23.08 -11.73 23.30
CA LEU A 332 -22.99 -13.02 22.60
C LEU A 332 -24.28 -13.26 21.79
N LYS A 333 -24.12 -13.43 20.47
CA LYS A 333 -25.20 -13.79 19.56
C LYS A 333 -24.78 -15.02 18.75
N GLY A 334 -25.42 -16.15 19.00
CA GLY A 334 -24.98 -17.42 18.41
C GLY A 334 -23.56 -17.80 18.84
N SER A 335 -22.66 -17.92 17.88
CA SER A 335 -21.26 -18.32 18.11
C SER A 335 -20.28 -17.16 18.26
N ARG A 336 -20.73 -15.90 18.08
CA ARG A 336 -19.84 -14.73 18.07
C ARG A 336 -20.23 -13.68 19.09
N TYR A 337 -19.24 -13.02 19.62
CA TYR A 337 -19.43 -11.77 20.36
C TYR A 337 -19.59 -10.61 19.37
N CYS A 338 -20.62 -9.81 19.59
CA CYS A 338 -21.03 -8.71 18.74
C CYS A 338 -20.94 -7.37 19.48
N VAL A 339 -20.64 -6.30 18.75
CA VAL A 339 -20.74 -4.94 19.28
C VAL A 339 -22.22 -4.53 19.32
N TYR A 340 -22.64 -3.87 20.41
CA TYR A 340 -24.03 -3.47 20.61
C TYR A 340 -24.53 -2.55 19.51
N SER A 341 -25.68 -2.86 18.92
CA SER A 341 -26.40 -2.01 17.97
C SER A 341 -27.53 -1.25 18.67
N GLY A 342 -27.88 -0.08 18.14
CA GLY A 342 -28.97 0.72 18.63
C GLY A 342 -28.65 2.17 19.00
N ASN A 343 -27.38 2.56 19.03
CA ASN A 343 -27.00 3.96 19.27
C ASN A 343 -27.17 4.77 17.96
N VAL A 344 -28.43 5.13 17.65
CA VAL A 344 -28.80 5.79 16.40
C VAL A 344 -28.61 7.30 16.44
N ASN A 345 -28.69 7.91 17.63
CA ASN A 345 -28.43 9.33 17.87
C ASN A 345 -26.92 9.66 18.07
N ASN A 346 -26.07 8.64 18.21
CA ASN A 346 -24.61 8.74 18.40
C ASN A 346 -24.15 9.43 19.70
N ASP A 347 -24.88 9.36 20.76
CA ASP A 347 -24.57 10.01 22.05
C ASP A 347 -23.80 9.14 23.05
N GLN A 348 -23.39 7.91 22.60
CA GLN A 348 -22.60 6.94 23.37
C GLN A 348 -23.38 6.11 24.41
N ILE A 349 -24.68 6.18 24.39
CA ILE A 349 -25.58 5.35 25.21
C ILE A 349 -26.62 4.74 24.27
N ILE A 350 -27.19 3.60 24.63
CA ILE A 350 -28.40 3.08 24.01
C ILE A 350 -29.51 3.21 25.04
N ASP A 351 -30.50 4.05 24.74
CA ASP A 351 -31.60 4.34 25.65
C ASP A 351 -32.93 4.63 24.92
N SER A 352 -33.91 5.20 25.67
CA SER A 352 -35.23 5.50 25.13
C SER A 352 -35.23 6.56 24.01
N ASP A 353 -34.23 7.41 23.97
CA ASP A 353 -34.14 8.44 22.92
C ASP A 353 -33.80 7.78 21.55
N ASP A 354 -32.95 6.74 21.57
CA ASP A 354 -32.69 5.92 20.37
C ASP A 354 -33.94 5.15 19.93
N LEU A 355 -34.63 4.50 20.91
CA LEU A 355 -35.84 3.77 20.63
C LEU A 355 -36.91 4.67 20.00
N SER A 356 -37.08 5.88 20.51
CA SER A 356 -38.05 6.85 19.96
C SER A 356 -37.77 7.22 18.52
N ILE A 357 -36.52 7.29 18.12
CA ILE A 357 -36.13 7.53 16.70
C ILE A 357 -36.58 6.36 15.83
N ILE A 358 -36.31 5.13 16.26
CA ILE A 358 -36.69 3.94 15.48
C ILE A 358 -38.21 3.75 15.45
N GLU A 359 -38.91 3.98 16.56
CA GLU A 359 -40.38 3.97 16.60
C GLU A 359 -41.00 4.95 15.62
N ASN A 360 -40.46 6.18 15.56
CA ASN A 360 -40.92 7.18 14.62
C ASN A 360 -40.68 6.77 13.16
N ASP A 361 -39.51 6.20 12.86
CA ASP A 361 -39.18 5.75 11.51
C ASP A 361 -40.04 4.53 11.12
N ALA A 362 -40.28 3.58 12.04
CA ALA A 362 -41.17 2.44 11.84
C ALA A 362 -42.62 2.88 11.60
N TYR A 363 -43.12 3.86 12.39
CA TYR A 363 -44.44 4.43 12.21
C TYR A 363 -44.63 5.12 10.84
N ASN A 364 -43.57 5.73 10.32
CA ASN A 364 -43.55 6.38 9.01
C ASN A 364 -43.17 5.41 7.87
N PHE A 365 -43.07 4.13 8.12
CA PHE A 365 -42.70 3.11 7.13
C PHE A 365 -41.41 3.46 6.36
N VAL A 366 -40.38 3.93 7.08
CA VAL A 366 -39.11 4.31 6.48
C VAL A 366 -38.44 3.08 5.90
N LEU A 367 -38.05 3.20 4.63
CA LEU A 367 -37.36 2.14 3.89
C LEU A 367 -35.90 2.50 3.66
N GLY A 368 -35.12 1.45 3.40
CA GLY A 368 -33.73 1.58 3.00
C GLY A 368 -32.74 1.43 4.15
N ASN A 369 -31.51 1.83 3.89
CA ASN A 369 -30.40 1.55 4.79
C ASN A 369 -30.08 2.71 5.74
N GLY A 370 -31.11 3.34 6.30
CA GLY A 370 -30.98 4.41 7.31
C GLY A 370 -30.33 3.95 8.62
N VAL A 371 -30.06 4.87 9.53
CA VAL A 371 -29.46 4.58 10.84
C VAL A 371 -30.39 3.73 11.71
N ALA A 372 -31.70 3.87 11.54
CA ALA A 372 -32.73 3.12 12.27
C ALA A 372 -32.90 1.66 11.79
N ASN A 373 -32.45 1.32 10.57
CA ASN A 373 -32.46 -0.05 10.10
C ASN A 373 -31.23 -0.78 10.66
N LEU A 374 -31.39 -1.50 11.75
CA LEU A 374 -30.32 -2.17 12.47
C LEU A 374 -30.00 -3.55 11.93
N ASN A 375 -31.05 -4.30 11.52
CA ASN A 375 -30.95 -5.68 11.05
C ASN A 375 -30.50 -5.77 9.57
N GLY A 376 -30.64 -4.68 8.80
CA GLY A 376 -30.16 -4.59 7.43
C GLY A 376 -31.08 -5.17 6.35
N ASP A 377 -32.36 -5.37 6.65
CA ASP A 377 -33.38 -5.96 5.77
C ASP A 377 -34.11 -4.95 4.86
N THR A 378 -33.70 -3.68 4.93
CA THR A 378 -34.24 -2.56 4.13
C THR A 378 -35.56 -1.94 4.59
N ILE A 379 -36.16 -2.40 5.69
CA ILE A 379 -37.33 -1.79 6.31
C ILE A 379 -36.98 -1.45 7.77
N VAL A 380 -37.59 -0.39 8.31
CA VAL A 380 -37.51 -0.10 9.73
C VAL A 380 -38.80 -0.59 10.37
N ASP A 381 -38.71 -1.57 11.25
CA ASP A 381 -39.88 -2.19 11.85
C ASP A 381 -39.61 -2.69 13.29
N ILE A 382 -40.49 -3.58 13.77
CA ILE A 382 -40.45 -4.11 15.14
C ILE A 382 -39.17 -4.94 15.42
N ASP A 383 -38.56 -5.52 14.40
CA ASP A 383 -37.33 -6.32 14.57
C ASP A 383 -36.14 -5.40 14.89
N ASP A 384 -36.10 -4.20 14.34
CA ASP A 384 -35.11 -3.16 14.70
C ASP A 384 -35.37 -2.62 16.11
N MET A 385 -36.64 -2.34 16.43
CA MET A 385 -37.07 -1.88 17.78
C MET A 385 -36.66 -2.86 18.85
N ALA A 386 -36.84 -4.17 18.64
CA ALA A 386 -36.53 -5.20 19.61
C ALA A 386 -35.05 -5.23 20.01
N ILE A 387 -34.13 -4.92 19.06
CA ILE A 387 -32.69 -4.83 19.32
C ILE A 387 -32.38 -3.67 20.26
N VAL A 388 -32.96 -2.51 20.00
CA VAL A 388 -32.73 -1.30 20.82
C VAL A 388 -33.39 -1.46 22.21
N ASP A 389 -34.62 -1.97 22.29
CA ASP A 389 -35.35 -2.13 23.52
C ASP A 389 -34.56 -2.99 24.54
N ILE A 390 -34.05 -4.14 24.11
CA ILE A 390 -33.20 -5.02 24.94
C ILE A 390 -31.94 -4.29 25.42
N ASN A 391 -31.28 -3.51 24.53
CA ASN A 391 -30.05 -2.82 24.87
C ASN A 391 -30.30 -1.57 25.73
N ALA A 392 -31.40 -0.88 25.53
CA ALA A 392 -31.83 0.26 26.32
C ALA A 392 -32.26 -0.12 27.73
N GLU A 393 -33.05 -1.23 27.91
CA GLU A 393 -33.40 -1.78 29.21
C GLU A 393 -32.16 -2.04 30.06
N ASN A 394 -31.09 -2.51 29.46
CA ASN A 394 -29.80 -2.74 30.11
C ASN A 394 -28.89 -1.51 30.19
N LEU A 395 -29.34 -0.35 29.72
CA LEU A 395 -28.57 0.91 29.71
C LEU A 395 -27.15 0.71 29.20
N ARG A 396 -27.03 0.18 27.98
CA ARG A 396 -25.71 -0.05 27.35
C ARG A 396 -25.07 1.27 27.01
N LEU A 397 -23.84 1.45 27.43
CA LEU A 397 -23.06 2.65 27.19
C LEU A 397 -21.63 2.31 26.75
N VAL A 398 -20.94 3.27 26.17
CA VAL A 398 -19.55 3.10 25.78
C VAL A 398 -18.68 2.84 27.01
N GLU A 399 -17.77 1.85 26.88
CA GLU A 399 -16.78 1.53 27.90
C GLU A 399 -15.39 1.82 27.36
N TRP A 400 -14.62 2.63 28.11
CA TRP A 400 -13.30 3.06 27.71
C TRP A 400 -12.38 3.33 28.91
N PRO A 401 -11.04 3.33 28.76
CA PRO A 401 -10.10 3.39 29.88
C PRO A 401 -10.23 4.63 30.79
N GLY A 402 -10.78 5.71 30.26
CA GLY A 402 -10.98 6.96 31.02
C GLY A 402 -12.36 7.10 31.66
N LEU A 403 -13.25 6.14 31.49
CA LEU A 403 -14.62 6.23 32.03
C LEU A 403 -14.61 6.03 33.55
N THR A 404 -14.78 7.12 34.29
CA THR A 404 -14.87 7.08 35.75
C THR A 404 -16.27 6.67 36.23
N LEU A 405 -16.37 6.21 37.48
CA LEU A 405 -17.67 5.90 38.09
C LEU A 405 -18.60 7.13 38.13
N GLU A 406 -18.03 8.32 38.31
CA GLU A 406 -18.79 9.56 38.33
C GLU A 406 -19.30 9.92 36.94
N MET A 407 -18.46 9.82 35.91
CA MET A 407 -18.91 9.99 34.52
C MET A 407 -20.01 9.03 34.14
N ARG A 408 -19.87 7.76 34.54
CA ARG A 408 -20.89 6.72 34.31
C ARG A 408 -22.22 7.07 35.01
N LYS A 409 -22.18 7.57 36.24
CA LYS A 409 -23.36 8.04 36.95
C LYS A 409 -24.00 9.24 36.26
N ASN A 410 -23.19 10.20 35.78
CA ASN A 410 -23.66 11.38 35.08
C ASN A 410 -24.27 11.05 33.72
N LEU A 411 -23.72 10.10 32.99
CA LEU A 411 -24.34 9.60 31.77
C LEU A 411 -25.68 8.94 32.07
N LYS A 412 -25.75 8.07 33.07
CA LYS A 412 -27.01 7.41 33.47
C LYS A 412 -28.07 8.38 34.06
N SER A 413 -27.65 9.44 34.75
CA SER A 413 -28.60 10.40 35.33
C SER A 413 -29.29 11.29 34.27
N LYS A 414 -28.65 11.56 33.11
CA LYS A 414 -29.28 12.29 32.02
C LYS A 414 -30.54 11.60 31.52
N ILE A 415 -30.57 10.27 31.54
CA ILE A 415 -31.70 9.45 31.09
C ILE A 415 -32.93 9.63 32.02
N TYR A 416 -32.71 9.75 33.34
CA TYR A 416 -33.83 9.92 34.30
C TYR A 416 -34.47 11.32 34.24
N PHE A 417 -33.76 12.32 33.69
CA PHE A 417 -34.28 13.70 33.57
C PHE A 417 -34.91 14.01 32.22
N SER A 418 -34.56 13.26 31.17
CA SER A 418 -35.19 13.44 29.84
C SER A 418 -36.58 12.80 29.75
N GLY A 419 -36.85 11.75 30.57
CA GLY A 419 -38.16 11.07 30.63
C GLY A 419 -39.22 11.72 31.57
N GLY A 420 -38.87 12.79 32.27
CA GLY A 420 -39.71 13.41 33.29
C GLY A 420 -40.56 14.63 32.90
N ASN A 421 -40.49 15.07 31.63
CA ASN A 421 -41.30 16.19 31.12
C ASN A 421 -42.19 15.75 29.95
N LYS A 422 -43.15 14.90 30.23
CA LYS A 422 -44.36 14.72 29.41
C LYS A 422 -45.58 14.84 30.25
#